data_6e4d741ac18a8bb35058a0c22786f89c
#
_entry.id   6e4d741ac18a8bb35058a0c22786f89c
#
_cell.length_a   1.000
_cell.length_b   1.000
_cell.length_c   1.000
_cell.angle_alpha   90.00
_cell.angle_beta   90.00
_cell.angle_gamma   90.00
#
_symmetry.space_group_name_H-M   'P 1'
#
loop_
_entity.id
_entity.type
_entity.pdbx_description
1 polymer ?
#
loop_
_entity_poly.entity_id
_entity_poly.type
_entity_poly.pdbx_seq_one_letter_code
_entity_poly.pdbx_strand_id
1 'polypeptide(L)'
;MTRFFQHSLLALAVSALACGAAVAGPAAALPKDLPAYAADKPLPVPDIGRKTLANGLEVWVVPRDGIPRVDYVLAVRNAGYAADAADAPGFAALLAGLLAEGTAQRDSRQIAEFAQAQGGGVGASVNSDGALVYGNALAANAGPMLSLLAEVARTPAFPESEVRLAQANALQALKAAEAQPGFRANRALLSAVYGEHPYARTQQTEASITAVTPAVLRSEHQRRFHPDRSLLVVAGRIDADTAFALAEQAFGDWAASGAEVAPTAAAPRDARPQRLLLQRDGSVQSTLRLASPAVAATDPDAIPLQLAGTVLGGSFSSRVMQNLREEKGYTYGARAGASTSAQGGHVSGAADVRNEVTGAALTEFFKEYARIGSEPVPATELDDTKRYVAGGYLIGNQMQAAVAATLAGNWLVGLPPEYLGEFVPRVRAVDAAQVQAMAAKYFAPERQSIIVVGDGGSVADQLADWGEFTTLK
;
A
#
# COMPACT_ATOMS: atom_id res chain seq x y z
N MET A 1 -24.22 56.70 -6.42
CA MET A 1 -23.94 55.38 -5.81
C MET A 1 -25.05 54.32 -5.95
N THR A 2 -26.12 54.60 -6.69
CA THR A 2 -27.33 53.73 -6.75
C THR A 2 -27.47 52.95 -8.07
N ARG A 3 -26.56 53.08 -9.03
CA ARG A 3 -26.62 52.33 -10.30
C ARG A 3 -25.68 51.09 -10.37
N PHE A 4 -24.76 50.96 -9.44
CA PHE A 4 -23.84 49.79 -9.40
C PHE A 4 -24.46 48.55 -8.69
N PHE A 5 -25.46 48.74 -7.83
CA PHE A 5 -26.09 47.62 -7.11
C PHE A 5 -27.15 46.86 -7.90
N GLN A 6 -27.73 47.47 -8.94
CA GLN A 6 -28.75 46.80 -9.75
C GLN A 6 -28.18 45.82 -10.81
N HIS A 7 -26.95 46.00 -11.23
CA HIS A 7 -26.31 45.07 -12.19
C HIS A 7 -25.70 43.84 -11.54
N SER A 8 -25.35 43.94 -10.26
CA SER A 8 -24.83 42.78 -9.50
C SER A 8 -25.91 41.80 -9.11
N LEU A 9 -27.14 42.22 -8.90
CA LEU A 9 -28.28 41.34 -8.59
C LEU A 9 -28.81 40.61 -9.83
N LEU A 10 -28.72 41.21 -11.04
CA LEU A 10 -29.10 40.54 -12.28
C LEU A 10 -28.06 39.45 -12.67
N ALA A 11 -26.77 39.68 -12.42
CA ALA A 11 -25.73 38.71 -12.69
C ALA A 11 -25.83 37.45 -11.75
N LEU A 12 -26.23 37.63 -10.47
CA LEU A 12 -26.45 36.51 -9.57
C LEU A 12 -27.73 35.70 -9.94
N ALA A 13 -28.78 36.36 -10.46
CA ALA A 13 -30.02 35.67 -10.86
C ALA A 13 -29.83 34.85 -12.13
N VAL A 14 -28.98 35.27 -13.05
CA VAL A 14 -28.68 34.53 -14.29
C VAL A 14 -27.72 33.33 -14.00
N SER A 15 -26.83 33.45 -13.02
CA SER A 15 -25.97 32.31 -12.59
C SER A 15 -26.74 31.23 -11.83
N ALA A 16 -27.82 31.59 -11.14
CA ALA A 16 -28.66 30.60 -10.43
C ALA A 16 -29.60 29.81 -11.36
N LEU A 17 -29.92 30.34 -12.55
CA LEU A 17 -30.74 29.60 -13.54
C LEU A 17 -29.92 28.70 -14.48
N ALA A 18 -28.59 28.78 -14.47
CA ALA A 18 -27.71 27.91 -15.26
C ALA A 18 -27.32 26.60 -14.55
N CYS A 19 -27.66 26.43 -13.26
CA CYS A 19 -27.64 25.14 -12.56
C CYS A 19 -28.94 24.36 -12.81
N GLY A 20 -29.38 24.32 -14.06
CA GLY A 20 -30.37 23.36 -14.50
C GLY A 20 -29.79 21.95 -14.32
N ALA A 21 -30.51 21.11 -13.58
CA ALA A 21 -30.21 19.71 -13.38
C ALA A 21 -29.70 19.12 -14.70
N ALA A 22 -28.41 18.80 -14.77
CA ALA A 22 -27.93 17.86 -15.76
C ALA A 22 -28.59 16.53 -15.38
N VAL A 23 -29.77 16.27 -15.95
CA VAL A 23 -30.33 14.93 -16.01
C VAL A 23 -29.26 14.12 -16.73
N ALA A 24 -28.54 13.27 -16.00
CA ALA A 24 -27.67 12.30 -16.58
C ALA A 24 -28.53 11.50 -17.57
N GLY A 25 -28.33 11.75 -18.84
CA GLY A 25 -28.96 10.94 -19.88
C GLY A 25 -28.57 9.48 -19.63
N PRO A 26 -29.39 8.52 -20.05
CA PRO A 26 -29.02 7.11 -19.92
C PRO A 26 -27.60 6.94 -20.47
N ALA A 27 -26.74 6.31 -19.68
CA ALA A 27 -25.36 6.04 -20.10
C ALA A 27 -25.40 5.46 -21.50
N ALA A 28 -24.70 6.09 -22.45
CA ALA A 28 -24.68 5.64 -23.82
C ALA A 28 -24.31 4.15 -23.80
N ALA A 29 -25.19 3.31 -24.36
CA ALA A 29 -24.93 1.88 -24.48
C ALA A 29 -23.55 1.73 -25.17
N LEU A 30 -22.66 0.96 -24.58
CA LEU A 30 -21.35 0.65 -25.19
C LEU A 30 -21.58 0.15 -26.62
N PRO A 31 -20.77 0.57 -27.60
CA PRO A 31 -20.87 0.05 -28.96
C PRO A 31 -20.90 -1.46 -28.93
N LYS A 32 -21.86 -2.08 -29.65
CA LYS A 32 -21.99 -3.54 -29.72
C LYS A 32 -20.79 -4.23 -30.41
N ASP A 33 -19.97 -3.43 -31.09
CA ASP A 33 -18.82 -3.87 -31.88
C ASP A 33 -17.48 -3.46 -31.24
N LEU A 34 -17.31 -3.66 -29.94
CA LEU A 34 -15.96 -3.56 -29.35
C LEU A 34 -15.06 -4.60 -30.01
N PRO A 35 -13.81 -4.22 -30.40
CA PRO A 35 -12.87 -5.19 -30.96
C PRO A 35 -12.63 -6.32 -29.97
N ALA A 36 -12.50 -7.54 -30.47
CA ALA A 36 -12.13 -8.68 -29.65
C ALA A 36 -10.81 -8.39 -28.92
N TYR A 37 -10.70 -8.88 -27.69
CA TYR A 37 -9.44 -8.77 -26.96
C TYR A 37 -8.30 -9.35 -27.80
N ALA A 38 -7.19 -8.62 -27.89
CA ALA A 38 -5.96 -9.13 -28.53
C ALA A 38 -5.45 -10.35 -27.76
N ALA A 39 -4.70 -11.21 -28.49
CA ALA A 39 -4.00 -12.30 -27.84
C ALA A 39 -3.07 -11.76 -26.73
N ASP A 40 -3.02 -12.47 -25.63
CA ASP A 40 -2.20 -12.10 -24.49
C ASP A 40 -0.72 -12.09 -24.85
N LYS A 41 -0.08 -10.97 -24.53
CA LYS A 41 1.39 -10.87 -24.65
C LYS A 41 2.02 -11.23 -23.30
N PRO A 42 3.04 -12.12 -23.28
CA PRO A 42 3.81 -12.35 -22.05
C PRO A 42 4.51 -11.05 -21.65
N LEU A 43 4.65 -10.79 -20.34
CA LEU A 43 5.57 -9.77 -19.88
C LEU A 43 6.98 -10.18 -20.33
N PRO A 44 7.70 -9.34 -21.09
CA PRO A 44 9.11 -9.64 -21.36
C PRO A 44 9.84 -9.60 -20.02
N VAL A 45 10.23 -10.76 -19.50
CA VAL A 45 11.07 -10.86 -18.32
C VAL A 45 12.48 -10.59 -18.78
N PRO A 46 13.11 -9.49 -18.37
CA PRO A 46 14.50 -9.24 -18.71
C PRO A 46 15.38 -10.27 -18.01
N ASP A 47 16.51 -10.60 -18.61
CA ASP A 47 17.57 -11.32 -17.90
C ASP A 47 17.99 -10.48 -16.69
N ILE A 48 17.82 -11.05 -15.50
CA ILE A 48 18.20 -10.39 -14.25
C ILE A 48 19.59 -10.86 -13.87
N GLY A 49 20.59 -9.98 -14.07
CA GLY A 49 21.92 -10.19 -13.57
C GLY A 49 21.92 -10.22 -12.04
N ARG A 50 22.61 -11.20 -11.43
CA ARG A 50 22.63 -11.35 -9.96
C ARG A 50 24.06 -11.51 -9.47
N LYS A 51 24.39 -10.80 -8.39
CA LYS A 51 25.67 -10.92 -7.70
C LYS A 51 25.43 -10.67 -6.20
N THR A 52 26.12 -11.41 -5.35
CA THR A 52 26.23 -11.09 -3.93
C THR A 52 27.64 -10.55 -3.67
N LEU A 53 27.73 -9.37 -3.07
CA LEU A 53 29.00 -8.76 -2.68
C LEU A 53 29.61 -9.49 -1.48
N ALA A 54 30.89 -9.29 -1.24
CA ALA A 54 31.61 -9.94 -0.13
C ALA A 54 31.01 -9.65 1.26
N ASN A 55 30.35 -8.51 1.43
CA ASN A 55 29.66 -8.10 2.65
C ASN A 55 28.21 -8.60 2.77
N GLY A 56 27.74 -9.44 1.82
CA GLY A 56 26.41 -10.04 1.84
C GLY A 56 25.32 -9.24 1.11
N LEU A 57 25.61 -8.03 0.59
CA LEU A 57 24.63 -7.28 -0.21
C LEU A 57 24.28 -8.03 -1.49
N GLU A 58 23.01 -8.36 -1.67
CA GLU A 58 22.51 -8.85 -2.96
C GLU A 58 22.38 -7.69 -3.96
N VAL A 59 22.77 -7.91 -5.21
CA VAL A 59 22.64 -6.93 -6.29
C VAL A 59 21.95 -7.60 -7.48
N TRP A 60 20.79 -7.05 -7.87
CA TRP A 60 20.06 -7.49 -9.06
C TRP A 60 20.07 -6.39 -10.11
N VAL A 61 20.44 -6.73 -11.33
CA VAL A 61 20.55 -5.77 -12.43
C VAL A 61 19.59 -6.15 -13.54
N VAL A 62 18.77 -5.18 -13.96
CA VAL A 62 17.80 -5.31 -15.05
C VAL A 62 18.18 -4.35 -16.17
N PRO A 63 19.06 -4.77 -17.12
CA PRO A 63 19.42 -3.94 -18.26
C PRO A 63 18.18 -3.65 -19.12
N ARG A 64 18.01 -2.41 -19.53
CA ARG A 64 16.94 -1.99 -20.43
C ARG A 64 17.44 -0.99 -21.45
N ASP A 65 17.24 -1.29 -22.73
CA ASP A 65 17.43 -0.34 -23.82
C ASP A 65 16.21 0.60 -23.88
N GLY A 66 16.42 1.82 -24.24
CA GLY A 66 15.35 2.81 -24.38
C GLY A 66 15.68 4.12 -23.71
N ILE A 67 14.92 4.54 -22.69
CA ILE A 67 15.13 5.83 -22.02
C ILE A 67 16.52 5.84 -21.37
N PRO A 68 17.36 6.89 -21.62
CA PRO A 68 18.73 6.95 -21.07
C PRO A 68 18.73 7.32 -19.58
N ARG A 69 18.14 6.45 -18.75
CA ARG A 69 17.95 6.61 -17.32
C ARG A 69 18.28 5.31 -16.61
N VAL A 70 18.70 5.41 -15.37
CA VAL A 70 18.87 4.29 -14.43
C VAL A 70 18.07 4.60 -13.16
N ASP A 71 17.36 3.59 -12.67
CA ASP A 71 16.61 3.63 -11.43
C ASP A 71 17.20 2.62 -10.43
N TYR A 72 17.27 3.00 -9.17
CA TYR A 72 17.84 2.23 -8.08
C TYR A 72 16.80 2.05 -6.98
N VAL A 73 16.75 0.86 -6.40
CA VAL A 73 16.00 0.59 -5.18
C VAL A 73 16.87 -0.28 -4.26
N LEU A 74 17.27 0.27 -3.13
CA LEU A 74 17.87 -0.50 -2.03
C LEU A 74 16.74 -0.89 -1.07
N ALA A 75 16.41 -2.18 -1.02
CA ALA A 75 15.46 -2.75 -0.07
C ALA A 75 16.21 -3.29 1.15
N VAL A 76 15.71 -2.99 2.36
CA VAL A 76 16.29 -3.43 3.62
C VAL A 76 15.23 -4.17 4.42
N ARG A 77 15.41 -5.49 4.62
CA ARG A 77 14.52 -6.32 5.46
C ARG A 77 14.60 -5.93 6.93
N ASN A 78 13.52 -6.14 7.66
CA ASN A 78 13.44 -5.84 9.09
C ASN A 78 13.79 -4.36 9.43
N ALA A 79 13.51 -3.45 8.48
CA ALA A 79 13.65 -2.01 8.66
C ALA A 79 12.31 -1.26 8.52
N GLY A 80 11.21 -2.00 8.32
CA GLY A 80 9.85 -1.48 8.22
C GLY A 80 9.14 -1.37 9.56
N TYR A 81 7.81 -1.20 9.49
CA TYR A 81 6.97 -1.04 10.70
C TYR A 81 7.01 -2.23 11.65
N ALA A 82 7.21 -3.46 11.14
CA ALA A 82 7.32 -4.64 11.99
C ALA A 82 8.56 -4.65 12.89
N ALA A 83 9.57 -3.85 12.57
CA ALA A 83 10.77 -3.68 13.38
C ALA A 83 10.63 -2.62 14.48
N ASP A 84 9.51 -1.89 14.50
CA ASP A 84 9.25 -0.85 15.51
C ASP A 84 8.96 -1.47 16.87
N ALA A 85 9.47 -0.86 17.92
CA ALA A 85 9.17 -1.24 19.30
C ALA A 85 7.66 -1.05 19.58
N ALA A 86 7.14 -1.79 20.54
CA ALA A 86 5.71 -1.76 20.86
C ALA A 86 5.22 -0.38 21.34
N ASP A 87 6.09 0.38 21.97
CA ASP A 87 5.87 1.74 22.47
C ASP A 87 6.22 2.84 21.45
N ALA A 88 6.79 2.47 20.29
CA ALA A 88 7.17 3.39 19.23
C ALA A 88 6.53 3.04 17.87
N PRO A 89 5.20 2.86 17.78
CA PRO A 89 4.54 2.50 16.53
C PRO A 89 4.73 3.59 15.46
N GLY A 90 4.98 3.14 14.21
CA GLY A 90 5.16 4.04 13.06
C GLY A 90 6.50 4.80 13.04
N PHE A 91 7.45 4.43 13.92
CA PHE A 91 8.78 5.04 13.98
C PHE A 91 9.54 4.91 12.66
N ALA A 92 9.42 3.77 11.99
CA ALA A 92 10.08 3.49 10.71
C ALA A 92 9.80 4.57 9.64
N ALA A 93 8.61 5.17 9.65
CA ALA A 93 8.26 6.23 8.70
C ALA A 93 9.09 7.51 8.92
N LEU A 94 9.29 7.91 10.19
CA LEU A 94 10.15 9.06 10.51
C LEU A 94 11.62 8.77 10.20
N LEU A 95 12.09 7.57 10.53
CA LEU A 95 13.45 7.15 10.21
C LEU A 95 13.69 7.24 8.70
N ALA A 96 12.82 6.65 7.88
CA ALA A 96 12.96 6.68 6.43
C ALA A 96 12.84 8.10 5.85
N GLY A 97 11.87 8.90 6.34
CA GLY A 97 11.69 10.28 5.89
C GLY A 97 12.89 11.18 6.17
N LEU A 98 13.68 10.86 7.19
CA LEU A 98 14.82 11.66 7.60
C LEU A 98 16.18 11.20 7.01
N LEU A 99 16.21 10.08 6.26
CA LEU A 99 17.48 9.59 5.68
C LEU A 99 18.12 10.61 4.72
N ALA A 100 17.32 11.31 3.93
CA ALA A 100 17.79 12.28 2.96
C ALA A 100 17.84 13.73 3.49
N GLU A 101 17.53 13.95 4.77
CA GLU A 101 17.51 15.29 5.38
C GLU A 101 18.88 15.73 5.93
N GLY A 102 19.92 15.00 5.58
CA GLY A 102 21.32 15.30 5.86
C GLY A 102 22.15 14.05 6.07
N THR A 103 23.37 14.10 5.59
CA THR A 103 24.39 13.07 5.76
C THR A 103 25.61 13.65 6.48
N ALA A 104 26.65 12.83 6.69
CA ALA A 104 27.91 13.30 7.20
C ALA A 104 28.62 14.31 6.26
N GLN A 105 28.24 14.36 4.98
CA GLN A 105 28.91 15.15 3.93
C GLN A 105 28.05 16.30 3.38
N ARG A 106 26.72 16.18 3.43
CA ARG A 106 25.76 17.09 2.78
C ARG A 106 24.58 17.40 3.68
N ASP A 107 24.12 18.64 3.64
CA ASP A 107 22.81 19.01 4.16
C ASP A 107 21.68 18.59 3.18
N SER A 108 20.42 18.71 3.60
CA SER A 108 19.24 18.32 2.81
C SER A 108 19.17 19.04 1.46
N ARG A 109 19.52 20.33 1.43
CA ARG A 109 19.53 21.13 0.20
C ARG A 109 20.62 20.64 -0.76
N GLN A 110 21.82 20.39 -0.25
CA GLN A 110 22.94 19.89 -1.06
C GLN A 110 22.66 18.49 -1.62
N ILE A 111 21.97 17.62 -0.86
CA ILE A 111 21.48 16.32 -1.36
C ILE A 111 20.51 16.51 -2.52
N ALA A 112 19.51 17.38 -2.37
CA ALA A 112 18.52 17.65 -3.40
C ALA A 112 19.15 18.27 -4.66
N GLU A 113 20.00 19.31 -4.51
CA GLU A 113 20.71 19.95 -5.61
C GLU A 113 21.64 18.98 -6.36
N PHE A 114 22.36 18.13 -5.62
CA PHE A 114 23.21 17.10 -6.21
C PHE A 114 22.39 16.10 -7.03
N ALA A 115 21.31 15.56 -6.46
CA ALA A 115 20.44 14.61 -7.14
C ALA A 115 19.81 15.20 -8.41
N GLN A 116 19.34 16.47 -8.34
CA GLN A 116 18.81 17.20 -9.51
C GLN A 116 19.87 17.40 -10.60
N ALA A 117 21.11 17.69 -10.23
CA ALA A 117 22.22 17.82 -11.17
C ALA A 117 22.53 16.48 -11.89
N GLN A 118 22.22 15.32 -11.28
CA GLN A 118 22.31 14.03 -11.95
C GLN A 118 21.09 13.71 -12.84
N GLY A 119 20.10 14.60 -12.87
CA GLY A 119 18.85 14.43 -13.64
C GLY A 119 17.81 13.55 -12.95
N GLY A 120 17.82 13.51 -11.61
CA GLY A 120 16.92 12.68 -10.85
C GLY A 120 16.67 13.15 -9.42
N GLY A 121 16.42 12.21 -8.53
CA GLY A 121 16.14 12.42 -7.11
C GLY A 121 16.48 11.21 -6.28
N VAL A 122 16.47 11.38 -4.96
CA VAL A 122 16.64 10.32 -3.96
C VAL A 122 15.55 10.46 -2.89
N GLY A 123 15.09 9.35 -2.34
CA GLY A 123 14.08 9.33 -1.28
C GLY A 123 13.99 7.97 -0.62
N ALA A 124 13.12 7.85 0.38
CA ALA A 124 12.88 6.59 1.06
C ALA A 124 11.41 6.42 1.43
N SER A 125 10.99 5.17 1.61
CA SER A 125 9.68 4.77 2.07
C SER A 125 9.77 3.48 2.88
N VAL A 126 8.70 3.14 3.60
CA VAL A 126 8.62 1.91 4.39
C VAL A 126 7.29 1.21 4.18
N ASN A 127 7.30 -0.10 4.36
CA ASN A 127 6.11 -0.91 4.55
C ASN A 127 6.25 -1.74 5.84
N SER A 128 5.40 -2.72 6.05
CA SER A 128 5.49 -3.56 7.24
C SER A 128 6.80 -4.34 7.32
N ASP A 129 7.34 -4.81 6.20
CA ASP A 129 8.42 -5.80 6.16
C ASP A 129 9.82 -5.18 5.96
N GLY A 130 9.89 -3.92 5.46
CA GLY A 130 11.18 -3.31 5.22
C GLY A 130 11.13 -1.84 4.84
N ALA A 131 12.33 -1.28 4.64
CA ALA A 131 12.55 0.03 4.08
C ALA A 131 13.02 -0.06 2.63
N LEU A 132 12.66 0.94 1.84
CA LEU A 132 13.08 1.12 0.46
C LEU A 132 13.74 2.49 0.34
N VAL A 133 15.01 2.53 -0.03
CA VAL A 133 15.71 3.76 -0.41
C VAL A 133 15.85 3.75 -1.92
N TYR A 134 15.32 4.74 -2.59
CA TYR A 134 15.27 4.78 -4.05
C TYR A 134 15.90 6.03 -4.61
N GLY A 135 16.42 5.92 -5.82
CA GLY A 135 16.99 7.04 -6.55
C GLY A 135 16.94 6.78 -8.05
N ASN A 136 17.15 7.83 -8.80
CA ASN A 136 17.21 7.73 -10.26
C ASN A 136 18.10 8.82 -10.85
N ALA A 137 18.69 8.57 -12.02
CA ALA A 137 19.51 9.53 -12.73
C ALA A 137 19.47 9.31 -14.24
N LEU A 138 20.01 10.25 -15.00
CA LEU A 138 20.41 9.99 -16.38
C LEU A 138 21.49 8.88 -16.39
N ALA A 139 21.46 8.01 -17.39
CA ALA A 139 22.39 6.87 -17.48
C ALA A 139 23.88 7.28 -17.44
N ALA A 140 24.22 8.45 -18.01
CA ALA A 140 25.59 8.97 -17.94
C ALA A 140 26.04 9.33 -16.51
N ASN A 141 25.09 9.53 -15.60
CA ASN A 141 25.33 9.94 -14.20
C ASN A 141 25.02 8.80 -13.21
N ALA A 142 25.00 7.56 -13.70
CA ALA A 142 24.67 6.38 -12.89
C ALA A 142 25.56 6.25 -11.64
N GLY A 143 26.88 6.35 -11.79
CA GLY A 143 27.83 6.23 -10.68
C GLY A 143 27.64 7.30 -9.58
N PRO A 144 27.66 8.60 -9.92
CA PRO A 144 27.42 9.67 -8.94
C PRO A 144 26.10 9.53 -8.17
N MET A 145 24.99 9.14 -8.84
CA MET A 145 23.72 8.94 -8.16
C MET A 145 23.74 7.74 -7.23
N LEU A 146 24.35 6.60 -7.66
CA LEU A 146 24.46 5.44 -6.79
C LEU A 146 25.32 5.72 -5.55
N SER A 147 26.36 6.54 -5.70
CA SER A 147 27.18 7.01 -4.56
C SER A 147 26.36 7.87 -3.60
N LEU A 148 25.50 8.76 -4.10
CA LEU A 148 24.59 9.54 -3.26
C LEU A 148 23.57 8.65 -2.54
N LEU A 149 22.98 7.67 -3.24
CA LEU A 149 22.04 6.72 -2.63
C LEU A 149 22.73 5.93 -1.51
N ALA A 150 23.96 5.49 -1.72
CA ALA A 150 24.74 4.80 -0.71
C ALA A 150 25.03 5.72 0.49
N GLU A 151 25.39 6.98 0.26
CA GLU A 151 25.63 7.97 1.32
C GLU A 151 24.39 8.17 2.19
N VAL A 152 23.21 8.39 1.55
CA VAL A 152 21.91 8.56 2.23
C VAL A 152 21.51 7.31 3.02
N ALA A 153 21.74 6.12 2.45
CA ALA A 153 21.36 4.87 3.11
C ALA A 153 22.31 4.47 4.25
N ARG A 154 23.59 4.83 4.18
CA ARG A 154 24.64 4.33 5.09
C ARG A 154 25.03 5.31 6.19
N THR A 155 25.00 6.61 5.92
CA THR A 155 25.56 7.64 6.79
C THR A 155 24.65 8.86 7.01
N PRO A 156 23.33 8.65 7.28
CA PRO A 156 22.46 9.76 7.62
C PRO A 156 22.89 10.43 8.93
N ALA A 157 22.87 11.76 8.96
CA ALA A 157 23.33 12.54 10.13
C ALA A 157 22.22 12.81 11.14
N PHE A 158 20.96 12.85 10.69
CA PHE A 158 19.79 13.23 11.48
C PHE A 158 19.99 14.57 12.21
N PRO A 159 20.13 15.69 11.46
CA PRO A 159 20.31 17.01 12.07
C PRO A 159 19.15 17.34 13.02
N GLU A 160 19.45 17.95 14.16
CA GLU A 160 18.43 18.23 15.18
C GLU A 160 17.32 19.18 14.68
N SER A 161 17.66 20.13 13.81
CA SER A 161 16.69 21.02 13.16
C SER A 161 15.68 20.24 12.31
N GLU A 162 16.18 19.31 11.49
CA GLU A 162 15.34 18.49 10.59
C GLU A 162 14.48 17.50 11.39
N VAL A 163 15.04 16.90 12.45
CA VAL A 163 14.28 16.02 13.35
C VAL A 163 13.14 16.79 14.02
N ARG A 164 13.39 17.98 14.56
CA ARG A 164 12.33 18.80 15.14
C ARG A 164 11.26 19.22 14.12
N LEU A 165 11.68 19.58 12.91
CA LEU A 165 10.75 19.91 11.83
C LEU A 165 9.89 18.71 11.44
N ALA A 166 10.51 17.53 11.28
CA ALA A 166 9.80 16.29 10.96
C ALA A 166 8.80 15.91 12.06
N GLN A 167 9.18 16.03 13.35
CA GLN A 167 8.27 15.82 14.47
C GLN A 167 7.06 16.77 14.44
N ALA A 168 7.30 18.06 14.25
CA ALA A 168 6.23 19.07 14.20
C ALA A 168 5.26 18.76 13.03
N ASN A 169 5.79 18.44 11.85
CA ASN A 169 4.98 18.06 10.69
C ASN A 169 4.21 16.75 10.94
N ALA A 170 4.84 15.75 11.54
CA ALA A 170 4.19 14.47 11.86
C ALA A 170 3.06 14.63 12.88
N LEU A 171 3.23 15.46 13.91
CA LEU A 171 2.17 15.77 14.88
C LEU A 171 0.97 16.48 14.22
N GLN A 172 1.23 17.44 13.34
CA GLN A 172 0.16 18.10 12.57
C GLN A 172 -0.56 17.11 11.63
N ALA A 173 0.20 16.27 10.94
CA ALA A 173 -0.36 15.25 10.06
C ALA A 173 -1.19 14.22 10.84
N LEU A 174 -0.71 13.77 12.00
CA LEU A 174 -1.42 12.86 12.88
C LEU A 174 -2.75 13.46 13.35
N LYS A 175 -2.74 14.70 13.83
CA LYS A 175 -3.95 15.41 14.27
C LYS A 175 -4.99 15.51 13.13
N ALA A 176 -4.55 15.83 11.93
CA ALA A 176 -5.41 15.86 10.75
C ALA A 176 -5.95 14.46 10.38
N ALA A 177 -5.09 13.43 10.47
CA ALA A 177 -5.48 12.05 10.19
C ALA A 177 -6.49 11.50 11.21
N GLU A 178 -6.31 11.78 12.50
CA GLU A 178 -7.22 11.34 13.58
C GLU A 178 -8.62 11.94 13.48
N ALA A 179 -8.76 13.10 12.84
CA ALA A 179 -10.06 13.67 12.50
C ALA A 179 -10.81 12.89 11.40
N GLN A 180 -10.09 12.07 10.61
CA GLN A 180 -10.67 11.28 9.54
C GLN A 180 -11.21 9.94 10.05
N PRO A 181 -12.50 9.61 9.82
CA PRO A 181 -13.08 8.36 10.30
C PRO A 181 -12.37 7.12 9.72
N GLY A 182 -11.93 7.18 8.47
CA GLY A 182 -11.20 6.09 7.82
C GLY A 182 -9.87 5.76 8.49
N PHE A 183 -9.13 6.75 9.00
CA PHE A 183 -7.89 6.54 9.74
C PHE A 183 -8.14 5.79 11.05
N ARG A 184 -9.14 6.24 11.83
CA ARG A 184 -9.55 5.59 13.09
C ARG A 184 -10.04 4.16 12.84
N ALA A 185 -10.85 3.96 11.80
CA ALA A 185 -11.37 2.65 11.42
C ALA A 185 -10.24 1.69 11.02
N ASN A 186 -9.24 2.14 10.26
CA ASN A 186 -8.10 1.31 9.85
C ASN A 186 -7.20 0.94 11.04
N ARG A 187 -6.98 1.86 12.01
CA ARG A 187 -6.24 1.55 13.24
C ARG A 187 -6.94 0.44 14.02
N ALA A 188 -8.25 0.54 14.21
CA ALA A 188 -9.05 -0.46 14.89
C ALA A 188 -9.09 -1.79 14.12
N LEU A 189 -9.16 -1.74 12.78
CA LEU A 189 -9.11 -2.93 11.92
C LEU A 189 -7.80 -3.69 12.10
N LEU A 190 -6.66 -3.02 12.00
CA LEU A 190 -5.35 -3.67 12.13
C LEU A 190 -5.16 -4.26 13.53
N SER A 191 -5.62 -3.57 14.58
CA SER A 191 -5.64 -4.09 15.94
C SER A 191 -6.53 -5.33 16.08
N ALA A 192 -7.72 -5.31 15.49
CA ALA A 192 -8.65 -6.44 15.54
C ALA A 192 -8.12 -7.68 14.79
N VAL A 193 -7.40 -7.48 13.68
CA VAL A 193 -6.83 -8.57 12.87
C VAL A 193 -5.56 -9.13 13.48
N TYR A 194 -4.66 -8.28 13.92
CA TYR A 194 -3.29 -8.67 14.27
C TYR A 194 -3.02 -8.68 15.78
N GLY A 195 -3.89 -8.07 16.60
CA GLY A 195 -3.69 -8.01 18.07
C GLY A 195 -2.36 -7.37 18.44
N GLU A 196 -1.53 -8.10 19.17
CA GLU A 196 -0.19 -7.65 19.61
C GLU A 196 0.89 -7.84 18.54
N HIS A 197 0.57 -8.46 17.40
CA HIS A 197 1.54 -8.67 16.33
C HIS A 197 2.01 -7.33 15.75
N PRO A 198 3.31 -7.18 15.36
CA PRO A 198 3.86 -5.93 14.84
C PRO A 198 3.08 -5.30 13.68
N TYR A 199 2.40 -6.09 12.86
CA TYR A 199 1.58 -5.58 11.76
C TYR A 199 0.37 -4.75 12.21
N ALA A 200 -0.01 -4.79 13.48
CA ALA A 200 -1.00 -3.88 14.04
C ALA A 200 -0.50 -2.44 14.22
N ARG A 201 0.82 -2.22 14.26
CA ARG A 201 1.49 -1.00 14.73
C ARG A 201 2.05 -0.12 13.60
N THR A 202 1.31 0.04 12.52
CA THR A 202 1.77 0.81 11.35
C THR A 202 1.51 2.32 11.46
N GLN A 203 0.68 2.75 12.42
CA GLN A 203 0.28 4.15 12.59
C GLN A 203 0.94 4.77 13.80
N GLN A 204 1.49 5.96 13.61
CA GLN A 204 2.10 6.75 14.68
C GLN A 204 1.11 7.16 15.76
N THR A 205 1.65 7.41 16.95
CA THR A 205 0.96 8.07 18.08
C THR A 205 1.71 9.35 18.43
N GLU A 206 1.07 10.26 19.18
CA GLU A 206 1.75 11.45 19.67
C GLU A 206 2.98 11.09 20.50
N ALA A 207 2.88 10.07 21.36
CA ALA A 207 3.99 9.58 22.18
C ALA A 207 5.14 9.04 21.31
N SER A 208 4.85 8.21 20.28
CA SER A 208 5.87 7.65 19.41
C SER A 208 6.61 8.73 18.59
N ILE A 209 5.91 9.78 18.16
CA ILE A 209 6.52 10.91 17.44
C ILE A 209 7.39 11.74 18.40
N THR A 210 6.88 12.10 19.58
CA THR A 210 7.58 12.97 20.54
C THR A 210 8.85 12.32 21.10
N ALA A 211 8.87 10.99 21.21
CA ALA A 211 10.02 10.24 21.69
C ALA A 211 11.21 10.18 20.69
N VAL A 212 11.01 10.56 19.43
CA VAL A 212 12.08 10.51 18.41
C VAL A 212 13.14 11.57 18.70
N THR A 213 14.40 11.15 18.77
CA THR A 213 15.56 12.05 18.90
C THR A 213 16.64 11.67 17.89
N PRO A 214 17.59 12.56 17.57
CA PRO A 214 18.72 12.21 16.72
C PRO A 214 19.51 10.99 17.22
N ALA A 215 19.61 10.81 18.54
CA ALA A 215 20.30 9.67 19.15
C ALA A 215 19.53 8.35 18.90
N VAL A 216 18.22 8.35 19.10
CA VAL A 216 17.35 7.19 18.83
C VAL A 216 17.38 6.84 17.35
N LEU A 217 17.29 7.83 16.45
CA LEU A 217 17.36 7.62 15.01
C LEU A 217 18.68 6.98 14.58
N ARG A 218 19.81 7.48 15.08
CA ARG A 218 21.14 6.88 14.79
C ARG A 218 21.25 5.45 15.31
N SER A 219 20.82 5.19 16.52
CA SER A 219 20.84 3.86 17.11
C SER A 219 19.98 2.86 16.30
N GLU A 220 18.75 3.26 15.97
CA GLU A 220 17.83 2.41 15.20
C GLU A 220 18.28 2.23 13.74
N HIS A 221 18.86 3.27 13.13
CA HIS A 221 19.48 3.15 11.81
C HIS A 221 20.61 2.13 11.83
N GLN A 222 21.55 2.24 12.78
CA GLN A 222 22.67 1.30 12.96
C GLN A 222 22.19 -0.14 13.22
N ARG A 223 21.05 -0.31 13.90
CA ARG A 223 20.45 -1.64 14.14
C ARG A 223 19.82 -2.24 12.91
N ARG A 224 19.20 -1.42 12.04
CA ARG A 224 18.37 -1.89 10.93
C ARG A 224 19.09 -1.97 9.58
N PHE A 225 19.96 -1.02 9.27
CA PHE A 225 20.54 -0.85 7.95
C PHE A 225 21.89 -1.55 7.81
N HIS A 226 21.88 -2.73 7.17
CA HIS A 226 23.08 -3.54 6.94
C HIS A 226 23.04 -4.21 5.56
N PRO A 227 24.22 -4.44 4.92
CA PRO A 227 24.29 -5.01 3.59
C PRO A 227 23.78 -6.46 3.51
N ASP A 228 24.07 -7.28 4.53
CA ASP A 228 23.71 -8.71 4.61
C ASP A 228 22.20 -9.00 4.75
N ARG A 229 21.40 -7.95 4.87
CA ARG A 229 19.92 -8.01 4.83
C ARG A 229 19.32 -7.04 3.82
N SER A 230 20.11 -6.68 2.82
CA SER A 230 19.72 -5.71 1.80
C SER A 230 19.85 -6.27 0.39
N LEU A 231 18.96 -5.79 -0.47
CA LEU A 231 19.00 -6.00 -1.91
C LEU A 231 19.08 -4.64 -2.60
N LEU A 232 20.07 -4.46 -3.46
CA LEU A 232 20.10 -3.36 -4.42
C LEU A 232 19.56 -3.83 -5.77
N VAL A 233 18.49 -3.25 -6.24
CA VAL A 233 17.98 -3.42 -7.61
C VAL A 233 18.40 -2.23 -8.45
N VAL A 234 19.04 -2.49 -9.58
CA VAL A 234 19.45 -1.50 -10.58
C VAL A 234 18.71 -1.81 -11.88
N ALA A 235 17.90 -0.89 -12.37
CA ALA A 235 17.14 -1.08 -13.60
C ALA A 235 17.32 0.08 -14.56
N GLY A 236 17.59 -0.19 -15.83
CA GLY A 236 17.69 0.85 -16.85
C GLY A 236 18.82 0.67 -17.83
N ARG A 237 19.25 1.78 -18.44
CA ARG A 237 20.26 1.79 -19.48
C ARG A 237 21.68 1.70 -18.90
N ILE A 238 22.01 0.52 -18.41
CA ILE A 238 23.30 0.17 -17.84
C ILE A 238 23.51 -1.33 -18.05
N ASP A 239 24.72 -1.77 -18.38
CA ASP A 239 25.05 -3.19 -18.42
C ASP A 239 25.34 -3.74 -17.01
N ALA A 240 25.24 -5.07 -16.88
CA ALA A 240 25.34 -5.74 -15.59
C ALA A 240 26.73 -5.58 -14.94
N ASP A 241 27.80 -5.69 -15.73
CA ASP A 241 29.18 -5.62 -15.23
C ASP A 241 29.49 -4.23 -14.68
N THR A 242 29.10 -3.18 -15.42
CA THR A 242 29.20 -1.78 -14.96
C THR A 242 28.37 -1.55 -13.68
N ALA A 243 27.14 -2.06 -13.64
CA ALA A 243 26.29 -1.91 -12.45
C ALA A 243 26.87 -2.62 -11.21
N PHE A 244 27.42 -3.83 -11.38
CA PHE A 244 28.09 -4.56 -10.31
C PHE A 244 29.36 -3.85 -9.82
N ALA A 245 30.16 -3.28 -10.73
CA ALA A 245 31.36 -2.53 -10.36
C ALA A 245 30.99 -1.26 -9.56
N LEU A 246 29.96 -0.52 -9.99
CA LEU A 246 29.45 0.64 -9.27
C LEU A 246 28.87 0.27 -7.90
N ALA A 247 28.15 -0.86 -7.80
CA ALA A 247 27.64 -1.35 -6.52
C ALA A 247 28.77 -1.73 -5.57
N GLU A 248 29.81 -2.41 -6.04
CA GLU A 248 31.00 -2.73 -5.26
C GLU A 248 31.71 -1.46 -4.75
N GLN A 249 31.87 -0.44 -5.60
CA GLN A 249 32.48 0.84 -5.25
C GLN A 249 31.64 1.59 -4.18
N ALA A 250 30.30 1.56 -4.28
CA ALA A 250 29.43 2.34 -3.41
C ALA A 250 29.12 1.64 -2.07
N PHE A 251 29.12 0.32 -2.05
CA PHE A 251 28.64 -0.48 -0.92
C PHE A 251 29.65 -1.55 -0.44
N GLY A 252 30.72 -1.83 -1.15
CA GLY A 252 31.63 -2.95 -0.83
C GLY A 252 32.29 -2.85 0.54
N ASP A 253 32.53 -1.64 1.04
CA ASP A 253 33.07 -1.35 2.36
C ASP A 253 31.98 -1.17 3.46
N TRP A 254 30.71 -1.33 3.11
CA TRP A 254 29.62 -1.26 4.10
C TRP A 254 29.69 -2.48 5.03
N ALA A 255 29.86 -2.23 6.33
CA ALA A 255 30.04 -3.29 7.31
C ALA A 255 28.77 -4.13 7.44
N ALA A 256 28.93 -5.46 7.36
CA ALA A 256 27.85 -6.41 7.62
C ALA A 256 27.39 -6.34 9.08
N SER A 257 26.17 -6.77 9.34
CA SER A 257 25.60 -6.84 10.68
C SER A 257 26.39 -7.84 11.54
N GLY A 258 26.81 -7.39 12.70
CA GLY A 258 27.37 -8.30 13.70
C GLY A 258 26.32 -9.05 14.51
N ALA A 259 25.03 -8.72 14.37
CA ALA A 259 23.93 -9.28 15.14
C ALA A 259 22.78 -9.69 14.23
N GLU A 260 22.27 -10.89 14.43
CA GLU A 260 21.07 -11.36 13.77
C GLU A 260 19.85 -10.59 14.32
N VAL A 261 19.08 -9.95 13.43
CA VAL A 261 17.75 -9.44 13.80
C VAL A 261 16.79 -10.61 13.73
N ALA A 262 16.19 -10.93 14.86
CA ALA A 262 15.17 -11.98 14.89
C ALA A 262 14.10 -11.71 13.83
N PRO A 263 13.74 -12.70 13.01
CA PRO A 263 12.67 -12.54 12.02
C PRO A 263 11.36 -12.22 12.73
N THR A 264 10.54 -11.38 12.11
CA THR A 264 9.17 -11.13 12.58
C THR A 264 8.43 -12.46 12.66
N ALA A 265 7.78 -12.74 13.79
CA ALA A 265 6.99 -13.97 13.98
C ALA A 265 5.87 -14.03 12.93
N ALA A 266 5.34 -15.24 12.70
CA ALA A 266 4.16 -15.40 11.84
C ALA A 266 2.95 -14.67 12.44
N ALA A 267 2.22 -13.94 11.60
CA ALA A 267 1.00 -13.26 12.03
C ALA A 267 -0.11 -14.29 12.38
N PRO A 268 -1.05 -13.93 13.27
CA PRO A 268 -2.19 -14.79 13.58
C PRO A 268 -2.97 -15.13 12.30
N ARG A 269 -3.28 -16.41 12.11
CA ARG A 269 -4.15 -16.87 11.01
C ARG A 269 -5.62 -16.96 11.43
N ASP A 270 -5.88 -17.05 12.71
CA ASP A 270 -7.19 -17.10 13.33
C ASP A 270 -7.24 -16.06 14.46
N ALA A 271 -7.99 -15.00 14.24
CA ALA A 271 -8.33 -14.04 15.27
C ALA A 271 -9.81 -14.18 15.62
N ARG A 272 -10.16 -14.00 16.90
CA ARG A 272 -11.56 -13.91 17.30
C ARG A 272 -12.16 -12.65 16.71
N PRO A 273 -13.25 -12.76 15.91
CA PRO A 273 -13.87 -11.60 15.31
C PRO A 273 -14.33 -10.58 16.36
N GLN A 274 -14.06 -9.32 16.12
CA GLN A 274 -14.44 -8.21 16.99
C GLN A 274 -15.58 -7.38 16.39
N ARG A 275 -16.37 -6.77 17.25
CA ARG A 275 -17.46 -5.84 16.91
C ARG A 275 -17.15 -4.52 17.61
N LEU A 276 -16.73 -3.50 16.85
CA LEU A 276 -16.27 -2.24 17.40
C LEU A 276 -17.08 -1.08 16.82
N LEU A 277 -17.63 -0.26 17.69
CA LEU A 277 -18.26 1.02 17.33
C LEU A 277 -17.38 2.15 17.87
N LEU A 278 -16.71 2.87 17.01
CA LEU A 278 -15.94 4.05 17.36
C LEU A 278 -16.86 5.29 17.28
N GLN A 279 -17.13 5.88 18.43
CA GLN A 279 -18.06 7.00 18.53
C GLN A 279 -17.55 8.23 17.77
N ARG A 280 -18.45 8.82 16.97
CA ARG A 280 -18.26 10.11 16.30
C ARG A 280 -19.56 10.88 16.27
N ASP A 281 -19.76 11.66 17.32
CA ASP A 281 -21.00 12.43 17.55
C ASP A 281 -21.32 13.35 16.37
N GLY A 282 -22.60 13.38 15.97
CA GLY A 282 -23.09 14.22 14.88
C GLY A 282 -22.62 13.83 13.49
N SER A 283 -21.98 12.69 13.33
CA SER A 283 -21.63 12.16 12.00
C SER A 283 -22.89 11.81 11.22
N VAL A 284 -22.99 12.26 9.97
CA VAL A 284 -24.12 11.93 9.07
C VAL A 284 -23.84 10.66 8.23
N GLN A 285 -22.63 10.13 8.33
CA GLN A 285 -22.20 8.92 7.64
C GLN A 285 -21.48 7.97 8.62
N SER A 286 -21.59 6.69 8.33
CA SER A 286 -20.84 5.61 8.97
C SER A 286 -19.74 5.11 8.06
N THR A 287 -18.54 5.00 8.60
CA THR A 287 -17.41 4.33 7.95
C THR A 287 -17.38 2.87 8.39
N LEU A 288 -17.56 1.97 7.43
CA LEU A 288 -17.56 0.53 7.65
C LEU A 288 -16.21 -0.08 7.25
N ARG A 289 -15.67 -0.94 8.11
CA ARG A 289 -14.53 -1.81 7.79
C ARG A 289 -14.83 -3.23 8.26
N LEU A 290 -14.57 -4.18 7.37
CA LEU A 290 -14.66 -5.61 7.62
C LEU A 290 -13.28 -6.20 7.47
N ALA A 291 -12.88 -7.15 8.29
CA ALA A 291 -11.59 -7.80 8.12
C ALA A 291 -11.50 -9.16 8.82
N SER A 292 -10.68 -10.03 8.25
CA SER A 292 -10.20 -11.25 8.92
C SER A 292 -8.75 -11.55 8.53
N PRO A 293 -7.99 -12.26 9.39
CA PRO A 293 -6.64 -12.70 9.06
C PRO A 293 -6.59 -13.58 7.81
N ALA A 294 -5.49 -13.49 7.06
CA ALA A 294 -5.26 -14.25 5.84
C ALA A 294 -3.79 -14.68 5.70
N VAL A 295 -3.43 -15.16 4.51
CA VAL A 295 -2.15 -15.79 4.21
C VAL A 295 -1.01 -14.80 3.99
N ALA A 296 0.22 -15.29 4.10
CA ALA A 296 1.43 -14.58 3.71
C ALA A 296 1.57 -14.50 2.18
N ALA A 297 2.44 -13.59 1.70
CA ALA A 297 2.67 -13.38 0.27
C ALA A 297 3.26 -14.61 -0.45
N THR A 298 4.01 -15.45 0.25
CA THR A 298 4.62 -16.68 -0.29
C THR A 298 3.69 -17.90 -0.26
N ASP A 299 2.51 -17.77 0.34
CA ASP A 299 1.54 -18.87 0.41
C ASP A 299 0.96 -19.16 -0.99
N PRO A 300 0.83 -20.42 -1.42
CA PRO A 300 0.23 -20.76 -2.70
C PRO A 300 -1.22 -20.27 -2.86
N ASP A 301 -1.93 -20.05 -1.76
CA ASP A 301 -3.29 -19.54 -1.75
C ASP A 301 -3.36 -18.01 -1.99
N ALA A 302 -2.23 -17.28 -1.99
CA ALA A 302 -2.21 -15.81 -2.10
C ALA A 302 -2.83 -15.28 -3.40
N ILE A 303 -2.51 -15.88 -4.56
CA ILE A 303 -3.08 -15.47 -5.86
C ILE A 303 -4.57 -15.82 -5.98
N PRO A 304 -5.03 -17.05 -5.67
CA PRO A 304 -6.47 -17.36 -5.64
C PRO A 304 -7.25 -16.44 -4.70
N LEU A 305 -6.71 -16.10 -3.52
CA LEU A 305 -7.32 -15.17 -2.59
C LEU A 305 -7.36 -13.72 -3.13
N GLN A 306 -6.31 -13.27 -3.80
CA GLN A 306 -6.31 -11.98 -4.48
C GLN A 306 -7.43 -11.90 -5.53
N LEU A 307 -7.62 -12.96 -6.32
CA LEU A 307 -8.71 -13.01 -7.32
C LEU A 307 -10.07 -13.02 -6.65
N ALA A 308 -10.28 -13.77 -5.57
CA ALA A 308 -11.52 -13.73 -4.79
C ALA A 308 -11.85 -12.32 -4.31
N GLY A 309 -10.86 -11.62 -3.73
CA GLY A 309 -11.00 -10.23 -3.31
C GLY A 309 -11.28 -9.28 -4.48
N THR A 310 -10.69 -9.54 -5.65
CA THR A 310 -10.91 -8.71 -6.85
C THR A 310 -12.32 -8.89 -7.42
N VAL A 311 -12.84 -10.10 -7.49
CA VAL A 311 -14.24 -10.39 -7.86
C VAL A 311 -15.20 -9.68 -6.91
N LEU A 312 -14.92 -9.75 -5.59
CA LEU A 312 -15.77 -9.11 -4.57
C LEU A 312 -15.76 -7.60 -4.65
N GLY A 313 -14.58 -6.96 -4.70
CA GLY A 313 -14.51 -5.52 -4.50
C GLY A 313 -13.30 -4.82 -5.09
N GLY A 314 -12.49 -5.50 -5.93
CA GLY A 314 -11.24 -4.95 -6.46
C GLY A 314 -11.38 -4.10 -7.73
N SER A 315 -12.55 -4.02 -8.34
CA SER A 315 -12.80 -3.25 -9.56
C SER A 315 -14.11 -2.48 -9.48
N PHE A 316 -14.35 -1.59 -10.45
CA PHE A 316 -15.62 -0.88 -10.54
C PHE A 316 -16.80 -1.81 -10.87
N SER A 317 -16.56 -2.88 -11.62
CA SER A 317 -17.55 -3.91 -11.96
C SER A 317 -17.65 -5.04 -10.92
N SER A 318 -16.98 -4.93 -9.78
CA SER A 318 -16.99 -5.94 -8.74
C SER A 318 -18.34 -6.04 -8.01
N ARG A 319 -18.61 -7.17 -7.37
CA ARG A 319 -19.92 -7.51 -6.80
C ARG A 319 -20.41 -6.50 -5.76
N VAL A 320 -19.56 -6.13 -4.76
CA VAL A 320 -19.98 -5.16 -3.73
C VAL A 320 -20.16 -3.75 -4.31
N MET A 321 -19.42 -3.39 -5.36
CA MET A 321 -19.59 -2.11 -6.04
C MET A 321 -20.92 -2.08 -6.79
N GLN A 322 -21.25 -3.12 -7.56
CA GLN A 322 -22.52 -3.23 -8.28
C GLN A 322 -23.71 -3.25 -7.31
N ASN A 323 -23.62 -4.03 -6.23
CA ASN A 323 -24.71 -4.14 -5.26
C ASN A 323 -24.88 -2.82 -4.48
N LEU A 324 -23.88 -2.39 -3.69
CA LEU A 324 -24.07 -1.28 -2.76
C LEU A 324 -24.13 0.09 -3.43
N ARG A 325 -23.43 0.28 -4.56
CA ARG A 325 -23.43 1.56 -5.27
C ARG A 325 -24.51 1.63 -6.34
N GLU A 326 -24.46 0.71 -7.34
CA GLU A 326 -25.29 0.84 -8.53
C GLU A 326 -26.76 0.42 -8.27
N GLU A 327 -26.98 -0.69 -7.55
CA GLU A 327 -28.32 -1.19 -7.28
C GLU A 327 -28.99 -0.51 -6.09
N LYS A 328 -28.27 -0.35 -4.97
CA LYS A 328 -28.83 0.16 -3.70
C LYS A 328 -28.63 1.66 -3.49
N GLY A 329 -27.60 2.26 -4.09
CA GLY A 329 -27.29 3.68 -3.89
C GLY A 329 -26.90 4.03 -2.46
N TYR A 330 -26.32 3.07 -1.70
CA TYR A 330 -25.95 3.27 -0.31
C TYR A 330 -24.64 4.03 -0.13
N THR A 331 -23.73 3.93 -1.12
CA THR A 331 -22.39 4.48 -1.08
C THR A 331 -21.92 4.97 -2.44
N TYR A 332 -20.94 5.86 -2.46
CA TYR A 332 -20.20 6.21 -3.68
C TYR A 332 -19.13 5.17 -4.04
N GLY A 333 -18.77 4.29 -3.12
CA GLY A 333 -17.80 3.24 -3.37
C GLY A 333 -17.74 2.21 -2.26
N ALA A 334 -17.82 0.94 -2.65
CA ALA A 334 -17.61 -0.21 -1.81
C ALA A 334 -16.43 -1.01 -2.35
N ARG A 335 -15.59 -1.53 -1.47
CA ARG A 335 -14.39 -2.28 -1.84
C ARG A 335 -14.25 -3.52 -0.98
N ALA A 336 -13.64 -4.55 -1.55
CA ALA A 336 -13.13 -5.71 -0.83
C ALA A 336 -11.84 -6.18 -1.48
N GLY A 337 -10.98 -6.82 -0.71
CA GLY A 337 -9.70 -7.29 -1.23
C GLY A 337 -8.89 -8.06 -0.20
N ALA A 338 -7.73 -8.55 -0.65
CA ALA A 338 -6.73 -9.20 0.19
C ALA A 338 -5.43 -8.39 0.16
N SER A 339 -4.77 -8.31 1.30
CA SER A 339 -3.44 -7.75 1.47
C SER A 339 -2.54 -8.79 2.09
N THR A 340 -1.35 -8.98 1.53
CA THR A 340 -0.36 -9.97 1.99
C THR A 340 0.96 -9.27 2.33
N SER A 341 1.63 -9.77 3.35
CA SER A 341 2.96 -9.38 3.81
C SER A 341 3.83 -10.61 4.00
N ALA A 342 5.08 -10.46 4.42
CA ALA A 342 6.01 -11.59 4.58
C ALA A 342 5.51 -12.66 5.57
N GLN A 343 4.87 -12.25 6.66
CA GLN A 343 4.51 -13.13 7.78
C GLN A 343 3.00 -13.39 7.92
N GLY A 344 2.19 -12.87 7.00
CA GLY A 344 0.74 -13.03 7.02
C GLY A 344 0.04 -11.95 6.21
N GLY A 345 -1.29 -11.92 6.29
CA GLY A 345 -2.10 -10.95 5.58
C GLY A 345 -3.48 -10.80 6.20
N HIS A 346 -4.33 -10.06 5.52
CA HIS A 346 -5.74 -9.95 5.88
C HIS A 346 -6.60 -9.75 4.64
N VAL A 347 -7.85 -10.16 4.73
CA VAL A 347 -8.89 -9.69 3.81
C VAL A 347 -9.61 -8.52 4.44
N SER A 348 -10.08 -7.59 3.62
CA SER A 348 -10.81 -6.42 4.09
C SER A 348 -11.97 -6.06 3.19
N GLY A 349 -12.99 -5.44 3.79
CA GLY A 349 -14.10 -4.76 3.12
C GLY A 349 -14.23 -3.34 3.63
N ALA A 350 -14.67 -2.41 2.79
CA ALA A 350 -14.78 -1.00 3.15
C ALA A 350 -15.91 -0.30 2.37
N ALA A 351 -16.69 0.50 3.07
CA ALA A 351 -17.59 1.50 2.48
C ALA A 351 -17.84 2.64 3.47
N ASP A 352 -18.17 3.82 2.93
CA ASP A 352 -18.73 4.93 3.71
C ASP A 352 -20.19 5.10 3.26
N VAL A 353 -21.13 5.01 4.20
CA VAL A 353 -22.58 4.97 3.93
C VAL A 353 -23.32 6.00 4.77
N ARG A 354 -24.51 6.43 4.35
CA ARG A 354 -25.38 7.23 5.21
C ARG A 354 -25.79 6.41 6.45
N ASN A 355 -25.96 7.09 7.60
CA ASN A 355 -26.30 6.42 8.85
C ASN A 355 -27.54 5.53 8.74
N GLU A 356 -28.59 5.98 8.02
CA GLU A 356 -29.86 5.27 7.91
C GLU A 356 -29.76 3.88 7.23
N VAL A 357 -28.68 3.65 6.50
CA VAL A 357 -28.47 2.40 5.76
C VAL A 357 -27.28 1.58 6.25
N THR A 358 -26.75 1.88 7.43
CA THR A 358 -25.57 1.21 8.01
C THR A 358 -25.78 -0.29 8.15
N GLY A 359 -26.84 -0.74 8.77
CA GLY A 359 -27.18 -2.16 8.92
C GLY A 359 -27.50 -2.83 7.58
N ALA A 360 -28.27 -2.15 6.71
CA ALA A 360 -28.60 -2.64 5.39
C ALA A 360 -27.34 -2.83 4.53
N ALA A 361 -26.37 -1.93 4.61
CA ALA A 361 -25.10 -2.05 3.89
C ALA A 361 -24.27 -3.25 4.39
N LEU A 362 -24.22 -3.50 5.69
CA LEU A 362 -23.60 -4.71 6.24
C LEU A 362 -24.28 -5.97 5.71
N THR A 363 -25.62 -6.00 5.66
CA THR A 363 -26.40 -7.11 5.11
C THR A 363 -26.00 -7.42 3.66
N GLU A 364 -25.90 -6.39 2.82
CA GLU A 364 -25.53 -6.59 1.43
C GLU A 364 -24.04 -6.99 1.27
N PHE A 365 -23.14 -6.46 2.08
CA PHE A 365 -21.74 -6.94 2.11
C PHE A 365 -21.68 -8.44 2.41
N PHE A 366 -22.30 -8.87 3.50
CA PHE A 366 -22.25 -10.27 3.91
C PHE A 366 -23.00 -11.22 2.98
N LYS A 367 -24.03 -10.74 2.30
CA LYS A 367 -24.69 -11.48 1.23
C LYS A 367 -23.71 -11.79 0.08
N GLU A 368 -22.94 -10.80 -0.37
CA GLU A 368 -21.96 -11.02 -1.45
C GLU A 368 -20.79 -11.90 -0.97
N TYR A 369 -20.35 -11.76 0.30
CA TYR A 369 -19.34 -12.62 0.90
C TYR A 369 -19.79 -14.07 1.00
N ALA A 370 -21.03 -14.32 1.44
CA ALA A 370 -21.59 -15.65 1.50
C ALA A 370 -21.76 -16.25 0.10
N ARG A 371 -22.24 -15.44 -0.87
CA ARG A 371 -22.50 -15.88 -2.24
C ARG A 371 -21.22 -16.35 -2.95
N ILE A 372 -20.12 -15.62 -2.85
CA ILE A 372 -18.86 -16.02 -3.50
C ILE A 372 -18.25 -17.29 -2.86
N GLY A 373 -18.52 -17.53 -1.58
CA GLY A 373 -18.08 -18.75 -0.88
C GLY A 373 -18.95 -19.97 -1.19
N SER A 374 -20.23 -19.78 -1.52
CA SER A 374 -21.20 -20.87 -1.75
C SER A 374 -21.46 -21.18 -3.22
N GLU A 375 -21.25 -20.21 -4.12
CA GLU A 375 -21.51 -20.33 -5.55
C GLU A 375 -20.22 -20.18 -6.35
N PRO A 376 -19.96 -21.02 -7.36
CA PRO A 376 -18.81 -20.85 -8.22
C PRO A 376 -18.91 -19.53 -9.00
N VAL A 377 -17.78 -18.84 -9.15
CA VAL A 377 -17.70 -17.64 -9.97
C VAL A 377 -17.94 -18.01 -11.43
N PRO A 378 -18.89 -17.37 -12.14
CA PRO A 378 -19.11 -17.61 -13.56
C PRO A 378 -17.82 -17.46 -14.38
N ALA A 379 -17.63 -18.30 -15.39
CA ALA A 379 -16.41 -18.33 -16.19
C ALA A 379 -16.07 -16.95 -16.81
N THR A 380 -17.07 -16.25 -17.32
CA THR A 380 -16.91 -14.90 -17.90
C THR A 380 -16.43 -13.88 -16.86
N GLU A 381 -17.02 -13.87 -15.66
CA GLU A 381 -16.64 -12.98 -14.56
C GLU A 381 -15.22 -13.27 -14.10
N LEU A 382 -14.85 -14.54 -13.99
CA LEU A 382 -13.49 -14.93 -13.62
C LEU A 382 -12.46 -14.55 -14.69
N ASP A 383 -12.77 -14.77 -15.95
CA ASP A 383 -11.90 -14.41 -17.08
C ASP A 383 -11.69 -12.90 -17.18
N ASP A 384 -12.72 -12.10 -16.99
CA ASP A 384 -12.61 -10.64 -16.97
C ASP A 384 -11.79 -10.16 -15.76
N THR A 385 -11.98 -10.78 -14.59
CA THR A 385 -11.19 -10.50 -13.40
C THR A 385 -9.71 -10.83 -13.61
N LYS A 386 -9.38 -11.99 -14.19
CA LYS A 386 -8.00 -12.37 -14.53
C LYS A 386 -7.37 -11.40 -15.50
N ARG A 387 -8.11 -10.97 -16.56
CA ARG A 387 -7.63 -9.96 -17.51
C ARG A 387 -7.37 -8.63 -16.83
N TYR A 388 -8.27 -8.22 -15.95
CA TYR A 388 -8.11 -6.98 -15.17
C TYR A 388 -6.83 -7.01 -14.29
N VAL A 389 -6.63 -8.07 -13.52
CA VAL A 389 -5.45 -8.24 -12.65
C VAL A 389 -4.17 -8.35 -13.47
N ALA A 390 -4.15 -9.20 -14.51
CA ALA A 390 -3.00 -9.37 -15.38
C ALA A 390 -2.68 -8.08 -16.15
N GLY A 391 -3.68 -7.40 -16.70
CA GLY A 391 -3.52 -6.13 -17.41
C GLY A 391 -2.97 -5.02 -16.49
N GLY A 392 -3.50 -4.91 -15.28
CA GLY A 392 -2.99 -3.96 -14.28
C GLY A 392 -1.53 -4.20 -13.93
N TYR A 393 -1.15 -5.47 -13.74
CA TYR A 393 0.24 -5.86 -13.47
C TYR A 393 1.17 -5.54 -14.65
N LEU A 394 0.75 -5.85 -15.88
CA LEU A 394 1.52 -5.56 -17.10
C LEU A 394 1.72 -4.05 -17.29
N ILE A 395 0.67 -3.25 -17.12
CA ILE A 395 0.74 -1.78 -17.20
C ILE A 395 1.64 -1.23 -16.08
N GLY A 396 1.46 -1.72 -14.85
CA GLY A 396 2.26 -1.31 -13.70
C GLY A 396 3.76 -1.57 -13.87
N ASN A 397 4.15 -2.63 -14.60
CA ASN A 397 5.55 -3.00 -14.81
C ASN A 397 6.14 -2.56 -16.17
N GLN A 398 5.51 -1.59 -16.87
CA GLN A 398 6.06 -1.03 -18.11
C GLN A 398 7.30 -0.16 -17.85
N MET A 399 7.28 0.62 -16.78
CA MET A 399 8.36 1.53 -16.41
C MET A 399 9.47 0.79 -15.68
N GLN A 400 10.73 1.09 -16.00
CA GLN A 400 11.89 0.48 -15.35
C GLN A 400 11.92 0.71 -13.83
N ALA A 401 11.54 1.92 -13.37
CA ALA A 401 11.41 2.21 -11.94
C ALA A 401 10.39 1.28 -11.24
N ALA A 402 9.26 0.99 -11.90
CA ALA A 402 8.25 0.09 -11.36
C ALA A 402 8.73 -1.36 -11.31
N VAL A 403 9.49 -1.81 -12.30
CA VAL A 403 10.13 -3.14 -12.28
C VAL A 403 11.10 -3.25 -11.11
N ALA A 404 11.95 -2.23 -10.90
CA ALA A 404 12.87 -2.21 -9.76
C ALA A 404 12.12 -2.26 -8.42
N ALA A 405 11.05 -1.47 -8.29
CA ALA A 405 10.22 -1.46 -7.09
C ALA A 405 9.49 -2.80 -6.86
N THR A 406 8.96 -3.42 -7.93
CA THR A 406 8.30 -4.73 -7.86
C THR A 406 9.28 -5.83 -7.41
N LEU A 407 10.47 -5.87 -7.99
CA LEU A 407 11.51 -6.83 -7.59
C LEU A 407 11.93 -6.64 -6.14
N ALA A 408 12.17 -5.40 -5.72
CA ALA A 408 12.53 -5.07 -4.35
C ALA A 408 11.40 -5.42 -3.36
N GLY A 409 10.16 -5.10 -3.70
CA GLY A 409 8.97 -5.45 -2.90
C GLY A 409 8.76 -6.96 -2.79
N ASN A 410 8.89 -7.69 -3.89
CA ASN A 410 8.82 -9.15 -3.91
C ASN A 410 9.90 -9.77 -3.01
N TRP A 411 11.13 -9.30 -3.12
CA TRP A 411 12.23 -9.76 -2.28
C TRP A 411 11.97 -9.51 -0.79
N LEU A 412 11.42 -8.35 -0.41
CA LEU A 412 11.09 -8.05 0.99
C LEU A 412 10.13 -9.08 1.60
N VAL A 413 9.17 -9.56 0.82
CA VAL A 413 8.18 -10.56 1.28
C VAL A 413 8.60 -12.01 1.01
N GLY A 414 9.85 -12.24 0.53
CA GLY A 414 10.40 -13.58 0.32
C GLY A 414 10.07 -14.21 -1.02
N LEU A 415 9.57 -13.45 -1.99
CA LEU A 415 9.31 -13.94 -3.35
C LEU A 415 10.58 -13.82 -4.21
N PRO A 416 10.88 -14.82 -5.06
CA PRO A 416 12.06 -14.82 -5.91
C PRO A 416 11.89 -13.87 -7.11
N PRO A 417 12.99 -13.45 -7.77
CA PRO A 417 12.93 -12.53 -8.91
C PRO A 417 12.16 -13.09 -10.10
N GLU A 418 12.13 -14.42 -10.29
CA GLU A 418 11.35 -15.10 -11.32
C GLU A 418 9.85 -14.81 -11.21
N TYR A 419 9.38 -14.51 -10.00
CA TYR A 419 7.97 -14.20 -9.75
C TYR A 419 7.48 -13.01 -10.58
N LEU A 420 8.38 -12.09 -10.97
CA LEU A 420 8.03 -10.99 -11.88
C LEU A 420 7.38 -11.49 -13.17
N GLY A 421 7.91 -12.56 -13.76
CA GLY A 421 7.37 -13.17 -14.99
C GLY A 421 6.31 -14.23 -14.75
N GLU A 422 6.34 -14.88 -13.59
CA GLU A 422 5.40 -15.95 -13.25
C GLU A 422 4.04 -15.47 -12.78
N PHE A 423 3.91 -14.22 -12.31
CA PHE A 423 2.67 -13.71 -11.74
C PHE A 423 1.48 -13.85 -12.71
N VAL A 424 1.60 -13.36 -13.95
CA VAL A 424 0.52 -13.42 -14.93
C VAL A 424 0.14 -14.86 -15.29
N PRO A 425 1.08 -15.78 -15.62
CA PRO A 425 0.77 -17.20 -15.77
C PRO A 425 0.05 -17.82 -14.58
N ARG A 426 0.50 -17.53 -13.35
CA ARG A 426 -0.14 -18.03 -12.13
C ARG A 426 -1.58 -17.50 -11.96
N VAL A 427 -1.81 -16.20 -12.20
CA VAL A 427 -3.16 -15.60 -12.20
C VAL A 427 -4.08 -16.33 -13.19
N ARG A 428 -3.59 -16.63 -14.39
CA ARG A 428 -4.38 -17.31 -15.44
C ARG A 428 -4.67 -18.76 -15.11
N ALA A 429 -3.80 -19.44 -14.40
CA ALA A 429 -3.95 -20.84 -14.02
C ALA A 429 -5.02 -21.07 -12.94
N VAL A 430 -5.43 -20.03 -12.18
CA VAL A 430 -6.42 -20.18 -11.11
C VAL A 430 -7.80 -20.55 -11.70
N ASP A 431 -8.48 -21.52 -11.12
CA ASP A 431 -9.84 -21.91 -11.49
C ASP A 431 -10.92 -21.37 -10.53
N ALA A 432 -12.18 -21.53 -10.89
CA ALA A 432 -13.31 -21.05 -10.10
C ALA A 432 -13.43 -21.76 -8.74
N ALA A 433 -13.04 -23.03 -8.65
CA ALA A 433 -13.09 -23.80 -7.40
C ALA A 433 -12.05 -23.29 -6.39
N GLN A 434 -10.85 -22.92 -6.87
CA GLN A 434 -9.82 -22.30 -6.03
C GLN A 434 -10.28 -20.94 -5.48
N VAL A 435 -10.90 -20.09 -6.33
CA VAL A 435 -11.44 -18.78 -5.92
C VAL A 435 -12.55 -18.99 -4.88
N GLN A 436 -13.48 -19.90 -5.12
CA GLN A 436 -14.57 -20.22 -4.20
C GLN A 436 -14.06 -20.73 -2.86
N ALA A 437 -13.08 -21.66 -2.87
CA ALA A 437 -12.48 -22.21 -1.65
C ALA A 437 -11.81 -21.11 -0.79
N MET A 438 -11.09 -20.18 -1.43
CA MET A 438 -10.48 -19.04 -0.73
C MET A 438 -11.53 -18.08 -0.19
N ALA A 439 -12.57 -17.81 -0.96
CA ALA A 439 -13.67 -16.96 -0.51
C ALA A 439 -14.40 -17.58 0.69
N ALA A 440 -14.78 -18.84 0.62
CA ALA A 440 -15.41 -19.57 1.72
C ALA A 440 -14.55 -19.61 2.99
N LYS A 441 -13.22 -19.66 2.84
CA LYS A 441 -12.28 -19.72 3.97
C LYS A 441 -12.02 -18.36 4.61
N TYR A 442 -11.80 -17.30 3.81
CA TYR A 442 -11.28 -16.02 4.31
C TYR A 442 -12.32 -14.90 4.33
N PHE A 443 -13.33 -14.94 3.45
CA PHE A 443 -14.42 -13.97 3.43
C PHE A 443 -15.69 -14.47 4.14
N ALA A 444 -15.65 -15.65 4.76
CA ALA A 444 -16.78 -16.17 5.55
C ALA A 444 -17.29 -15.11 6.54
N PRO A 445 -18.61 -14.81 6.57
CA PRO A 445 -19.19 -13.75 7.40
C PRO A 445 -18.84 -13.86 8.89
N GLU A 446 -18.83 -15.09 9.42
CA GLU A 446 -18.54 -15.38 10.82
C GLU A 446 -17.09 -15.11 11.23
N ARG A 447 -16.18 -15.02 10.26
CA ARG A 447 -14.76 -14.70 10.51
C ARG A 447 -14.46 -13.22 10.54
N GLN A 448 -15.38 -12.39 10.05
CA GLN A 448 -15.11 -10.95 9.86
C GLN A 448 -15.24 -10.18 11.16
N SER A 449 -14.21 -9.44 11.54
CA SER A 449 -14.36 -8.33 12.47
C SER A 449 -15.14 -7.22 11.78
N ILE A 450 -16.03 -6.54 12.50
CA ILE A 450 -16.82 -5.40 12.01
C ILE A 450 -16.42 -4.17 12.81
N ILE A 451 -15.93 -3.16 12.12
CA ILE A 451 -15.57 -1.86 12.68
C ILE A 451 -16.47 -0.80 12.05
N VAL A 452 -17.16 -0.06 12.88
CA VAL A 452 -18.02 1.05 12.47
C VAL A 452 -17.52 2.33 13.15
N VAL A 453 -17.28 3.38 12.37
CA VAL A 453 -17.03 4.73 12.91
C VAL A 453 -18.23 5.58 12.53
N GLY A 454 -18.99 6.06 13.53
CA GLY A 454 -20.22 6.80 13.28
C GLY A 454 -20.87 7.32 14.54
N ASP A 455 -22.04 7.94 14.38
CA ASP A 455 -22.86 8.39 15.51
C ASP A 455 -23.66 7.23 16.08
N GLY A 456 -23.23 6.71 17.24
CA GLY A 456 -23.86 5.58 17.91
C GLY A 456 -25.34 5.79 18.18
N GLY A 457 -25.78 7.03 18.49
CA GLY A 457 -27.19 7.36 18.66
C GLY A 457 -28.05 7.13 17.41
N SER A 458 -27.40 7.15 16.24
CA SER A 458 -28.07 6.96 14.93
C SER A 458 -27.95 5.54 14.38
N VAL A 459 -26.91 4.77 14.79
CA VAL A 459 -26.60 3.49 14.13
C VAL A 459 -26.70 2.27 15.05
N ALA A 460 -26.71 2.42 16.38
CA ALA A 460 -26.65 1.30 17.32
C ALA A 460 -27.79 0.28 17.12
N ASP A 461 -29.02 0.74 16.94
CA ASP A 461 -30.17 -0.14 16.73
C ASP A 461 -30.03 -0.98 15.43
N GLN A 462 -29.41 -0.43 14.40
CA GLN A 462 -29.15 -1.12 13.13
C GLN A 462 -28.04 -2.17 13.22
N LEU A 463 -27.20 -2.06 14.26
CA LEU A 463 -26.07 -2.98 14.49
C LEU A 463 -26.46 -4.18 15.38
N ALA A 464 -27.66 -4.16 16.01
CA ALA A 464 -28.10 -5.20 16.95
C ALA A 464 -28.09 -6.61 16.36
N ASP A 465 -28.43 -6.75 15.07
CA ASP A 465 -28.45 -8.04 14.37
C ASP A 465 -27.05 -8.64 14.14
N TRP A 466 -25.98 -7.82 14.32
CA TRP A 466 -24.59 -8.21 14.06
C TRP A 466 -23.83 -8.62 15.32
N GLY A 467 -24.51 -8.68 16.48
CA GLY A 467 -23.96 -9.01 17.77
C GLY A 467 -23.66 -7.80 18.64
N GLU A 468 -23.03 -8.03 19.78
CA GLU A 468 -22.72 -6.98 20.76
C GLU A 468 -21.49 -6.19 20.32
N PHE A 469 -21.63 -4.88 20.14
CA PHE A 469 -20.55 -3.97 19.79
C PHE A 469 -19.95 -3.33 21.04
N THR A 470 -18.62 -3.42 21.15
CA THR A 470 -17.86 -2.62 22.12
C THR A 470 -17.75 -1.19 21.60
N THR A 471 -18.30 -0.23 22.35
CA THR A 471 -18.19 1.18 21.99
C THR A 471 -16.88 1.77 22.50
N LEU A 472 -16.11 2.36 21.59
CA LEU A 472 -14.87 3.08 21.86
C LEU A 472 -15.06 4.58 21.59
N LYS A 473 -14.42 5.43 22.42
CA LYS A 473 -14.49 6.89 22.29
C LYS A 473 -13.50 7.41 21.25
#